data_8765caeb1c6569e0e42306ae1282b58a
#
_entry.id   8765caeb1c6569e0e42306ae1282b58a
#
_cell.length_a   1.000
_cell.length_b   1.000
_cell.length_c   1.000
_cell.angle_alpha   90.00
_cell.angle_beta   90.00
_cell.angle_gamma   90.00
#
_symmetry.space_group_name_H-M   'P 1'
#
loop_
_entity.id
_entity.type
_entity.pdbx_description
1 polymer ?
#
loop_
_entity_poly.entity_id
_entity_poly.type
_entity_poly.pdbx_seq_one_letter_code
_entity_poly.pdbx_strand_id
1 'polypeptide(L)'
;VIQRFLNSCPASSMPTKSYVLVKQFLIKHAKSTRYSNYRRYIERLLLWSILEAKKTITDLNEGDIQEFISFCTSPPDSWVADKSCRRFTLGKLRQVIEFRPTWRPFSFDQTSIGEDGTRLTYIAGRGALAKQWSVVATFFLHLHDSGIIPVNPARRLHAAGIYSMNLPIHKGANVFTDEEFAVLMLTLSDMADEEIQNERTLLMIASVYYLRMQPSEIDSLGGQLTFSALGLMRDGTYDLDVDSFPSNRAWKIHPEFVAKYVNRYREKLGRKSLPLERDHTLLFGKIRGKGSISSTHARLLFRTVCQFVIDRLTESGYEVSPDSGFRKASLFWLRETSMHHSARTMRMEDVIRLVRKSNAESVYRRFFAWRG
;
A
#
# COMPACT_ATOMS: atom_id res chain seq x y z
N VAL A 1 -30.43 10.28 2.92
CA VAL A 1 -29.40 11.12 2.26
C VAL A 1 -29.17 10.69 0.82
N ILE A 2 -28.78 9.41 0.56
CA ILE A 2 -28.48 8.92 -0.79
C ILE A 2 -29.68 9.06 -1.72
N GLN A 3 -30.89 8.65 -1.31
CA GLN A 3 -32.09 8.74 -2.15
C GLN A 3 -32.42 10.18 -2.55
N ARG A 4 -32.25 11.16 -1.64
CA ARG A 4 -32.43 12.58 -1.98
C ARG A 4 -31.47 13.03 -3.07
N PHE A 5 -30.21 12.63 -2.95
CA PHE A 5 -29.20 12.93 -3.97
C PHE A 5 -29.57 12.30 -5.32
N LEU A 6 -29.92 11.02 -5.36
CA LEU A 6 -30.31 10.35 -6.61
C LEU A 6 -31.52 11.01 -7.27
N ASN A 7 -32.49 11.43 -6.47
CA ASN A 7 -33.69 12.12 -6.96
C ASN A 7 -33.42 13.55 -7.48
N SER A 8 -32.33 14.18 -7.05
CA SER A 8 -31.90 15.51 -7.53
C SER A 8 -31.03 15.46 -8.80
N CYS A 9 -30.61 14.26 -9.22
CA CYS A 9 -29.76 14.08 -10.39
C CYS A 9 -30.57 14.07 -11.70
N PRO A 10 -29.94 14.34 -12.87
CA PRO A 10 -30.60 14.30 -14.18
C PRO A 10 -31.26 12.94 -14.44
N ALA A 11 -32.54 12.94 -14.81
CA ALA A 11 -33.29 11.70 -15.08
C ALA A 11 -32.68 10.88 -16.24
N SER A 12 -32.04 11.54 -17.21
CA SER A 12 -31.36 10.90 -18.35
C SER A 12 -30.25 9.92 -17.90
N SER A 13 -29.60 10.17 -16.76
CA SER A 13 -28.54 9.30 -16.24
C SER A 13 -29.08 8.07 -15.50
N MET A 14 -30.38 7.93 -15.34
CA MET A 14 -31.02 6.85 -14.55
C MET A 14 -30.26 6.56 -13.24
N PRO A 15 -30.11 7.54 -12.35
CA PRO A 15 -29.13 7.49 -11.25
C PRO A 15 -29.39 6.35 -10.29
N THR A 16 -30.66 6.02 -10.02
CA THR A 16 -31.04 4.90 -9.16
C THR A 16 -30.61 3.55 -9.75
N LYS A 17 -30.82 3.34 -11.06
CA LYS A 17 -30.39 2.12 -11.77
C LYS A 17 -28.87 1.97 -11.70
N SER A 18 -28.14 3.03 -12.05
CA SER A 18 -26.67 3.07 -12.01
C SER A 18 -26.13 2.78 -10.59
N TYR A 19 -26.76 3.40 -9.57
CA TYR A 19 -26.40 3.16 -8.16
C TYR A 19 -26.61 1.71 -7.73
N VAL A 20 -27.75 1.08 -8.11
CA VAL A 20 -28.05 -0.32 -7.76
C VAL A 20 -27.01 -1.27 -8.34
N LEU A 21 -26.62 -1.08 -9.62
CA LEU A 21 -25.60 -1.90 -10.27
C LEU A 21 -24.22 -1.80 -9.57
N VAL A 22 -23.81 -0.58 -9.25
CA VAL A 22 -22.58 -0.35 -8.49
C VAL A 22 -22.66 -0.97 -7.10
N LYS A 23 -23.78 -0.85 -6.41
CA LYS A 23 -24.00 -1.46 -5.09
C LYS A 23 -23.90 -2.99 -5.15
N GLN A 24 -24.49 -3.64 -6.15
CA GLN A 24 -24.42 -5.09 -6.36
C GLN A 24 -22.97 -5.55 -6.57
N PHE A 25 -22.22 -4.86 -7.42
CA PHE A 25 -20.80 -5.12 -7.62
C PHE A 25 -20.00 -5.01 -6.31
N LEU A 26 -20.23 -3.96 -5.53
CA LEU A 26 -19.54 -3.75 -4.27
C LEU A 26 -19.91 -4.79 -3.21
N ILE A 27 -21.16 -5.25 -3.15
CA ILE A 27 -21.60 -6.33 -2.25
C ILE A 27 -20.85 -7.63 -2.58
N LYS A 28 -20.72 -7.99 -3.86
CA LYS A 28 -19.95 -9.16 -4.29
C LYS A 28 -18.50 -9.14 -3.79
N HIS A 29 -17.93 -7.94 -3.66
CA HIS A 29 -16.54 -7.75 -3.22
C HIS A 29 -16.39 -7.32 -1.75
N ALA A 30 -17.46 -7.33 -0.95
CA ALA A 30 -17.48 -6.79 0.42
C ALA A 30 -16.43 -7.41 1.37
N LYS A 31 -16.11 -8.70 1.19
CA LYS A 31 -15.11 -9.42 1.99
C LYS A 31 -13.68 -9.32 1.43
N SER A 32 -13.49 -8.67 0.28
CA SER A 32 -12.17 -8.53 -0.36
C SER A 32 -11.34 -7.44 0.34
N THR A 33 -10.04 -7.69 0.49
CA THR A 33 -9.06 -6.68 0.91
C THR A 33 -9.00 -5.48 -0.05
N ARG A 34 -9.51 -5.65 -1.28
CA ARG A 34 -9.59 -4.60 -2.31
C ARG A 34 -10.88 -3.77 -2.24
N TYR A 35 -11.81 -4.07 -1.33
CA TYR A 35 -13.11 -3.41 -1.25
C TYR A 35 -13.03 -1.87 -1.20
N SER A 36 -12.13 -1.33 -0.37
CA SER A 36 -11.97 0.13 -0.24
C SER A 36 -11.51 0.80 -1.54
N ASN A 37 -10.66 0.12 -2.32
CA ASN A 37 -10.23 0.57 -3.64
C ASN A 37 -11.38 0.48 -4.65
N TYR A 38 -12.07 -0.65 -4.71
CA TYR A 38 -13.25 -0.81 -5.58
C TYR A 38 -14.29 0.27 -5.29
N ARG A 39 -14.63 0.50 -4.03
CA ARG A 39 -15.57 1.53 -3.65
C ARG A 39 -15.12 2.92 -4.11
N ARG A 40 -13.86 3.31 -3.84
CA ARG A 40 -13.33 4.62 -4.19
C ARG A 40 -13.38 4.89 -5.68
N TYR A 41 -12.91 3.95 -6.48
CA TYR A 41 -12.73 4.14 -7.91
C TYR A 41 -14.04 3.98 -8.69
N ILE A 42 -14.89 3.04 -8.31
CA ILE A 42 -16.18 2.88 -9.00
C ILE A 42 -17.18 3.98 -8.63
N GLU A 43 -17.04 4.57 -7.44
CA GLU A 43 -17.81 5.71 -7.03
C GLU A 43 -17.51 6.95 -7.87
N ARG A 44 -16.24 7.16 -8.25
CA ARG A 44 -15.87 8.22 -9.19
C ARG A 44 -16.54 8.04 -10.54
N LEU A 45 -16.53 6.83 -11.09
CA LEU A 45 -17.21 6.51 -12.35
C LEU A 45 -18.72 6.77 -12.22
N LEU A 46 -19.35 6.29 -11.15
CA LEU A 46 -20.78 6.49 -10.93
C LEU A 46 -21.17 7.99 -10.88
N LEU A 47 -20.43 8.76 -10.09
CA LEU A 47 -20.69 10.20 -9.97
C LEU A 47 -20.42 10.92 -11.29
N TRP A 48 -19.36 10.58 -12.01
CA TRP A 48 -19.03 11.16 -13.30
C TRP A 48 -20.11 10.81 -14.35
N SER A 49 -20.56 9.57 -14.42
CA SER A 49 -21.61 9.16 -15.37
C SER A 49 -22.91 9.92 -15.14
N ILE A 50 -23.25 10.20 -13.85
CA ILE A 50 -24.48 10.90 -13.47
C ILE A 50 -24.36 12.41 -13.71
N LEU A 51 -23.27 13.02 -13.25
CA LEU A 51 -23.17 14.49 -13.15
C LEU A 51 -22.54 15.12 -14.40
N GLU A 52 -21.54 14.49 -15.00
CA GLU A 52 -20.79 15.01 -16.13
C GLU A 52 -21.31 14.42 -17.45
N ALA A 53 -21.22 13.11 -17.64
CA ALA A 53 -21.68 12.46 -18.86
C ALA A 53 -23.22 12.48 -19.02
N LYS A 54 -23.96 12.57 -17.90
CA LYS A 54 -25.44 12.53 -17.85
C LYS A 54 -26.03 11.30 -18.56
N LYS A 55 -25.30 10.18 -18.49
CA LYS A 55 -25.63 8.88 -19.08
C LYS A 55 -25.81 7.82 -18.02
N THR A 56 -26.65 6.84 -18.30
CA THR A 56 -26.72 5.62 -17.49
C THR A 56 -25.38 4.88 -17.56
N ILE A 57 -24.93 4.29 -16.47
CA ILE A 57 -23.64 3.61 -16.43
C ILE A 57 -23.57 2.43 -17.42
N THR A 58 -24.71 1.84 -17.80
CA THR A 58 -24.80 0.78 -18.82
C THR A 58 -24.67 1.29 -20.26
N ASP A 59 -24.86 2.58 -20.48
CA ASP A 59 -24.89 3.21 -21.79
C ASP A 59 -23.55 3.88 -22.13
N LEU A 60 -22.59 3.79 -21.21
CA LEU A 60 -21.24 4.30 -21.44
C LEU A 60 -20.53 3.44 -22.49
N ASN A 61 -19.98 4.09 -23.49
CA ASN A 61 -19.18 3.49 -24.55
C ASN A 61 -17.68 3.68 -24.35
N GLU A 62 -16.86 3.19 -25.27
CA GLU A 62 -15.40 3.27 -25.20
C GLU A 62 -14.89 4.72 -25.13
N GLY A 63 -15.48 5.64 -25.91
CA GLY A 63 -15.14 7.07 -25.89
C GLY A 63 -15.46 7.72 -24.55
N ASP A 64 -16.61 7.39 -23.95
CA ASP A 64 -16.99 7.87 -22.63
C ASP A 64 -15.99 7.41 -21.55
N ILE A 65 -15.47 6.19 -21.67
CA ILE A 65 -14.48 5.68 -20.73
C ILE A 65 -13.12 6.39 -20.90
N GLN A 66 -12.74 6.72 -22.14
CA GLN A 66 -11.53 7.53 -22.38
C GLN A 66 -11.67 8.93 -21.77
N GLU A 67 -12.82 9.57 -21.99
CA GLU A 67 -13.13 10.87 -21.40
C GLU A 67 -13.12 10.83 -19.88
N PHE A 68 -13.72 9.80 -19.27
CA PHE A 68 -13.66 9.60 -17.83
C PHE A 68 -12.22 9.45 -17.29
N ILE A 69 -11.37 8.72 -17.98
CA ILE A 69 -9.96 8.56 -17.56
C ILE A 69 -9.20 9.89 -17.71
N SER A 70 -9.45 10.62 -18.79
CA SER A 70 -8.91 11.97 -18.98
C SER A 70 -9.35 12.91 -17.85
N PHE A 71 -10.65 12.91 -17.53
CA PHE A 71 -11.20 13.64 -16.38
C PHE A 71 -10.52 13.27 -15.06
N CYS A 72 -10.25 11.96 -14.83
CA CYS A 72 -9.56 11.52 -13.61
C CYS A 72 -8.09 12.00 -13.55
N THR A 73 -7.47 12.33 -14.66
CA THR A 73 -6.08 12.83 -14.69
C THR A 73 -5.98 14.21 -14.05
N SER A 74 -6.91 15.12 -14.40
CA SER A 74 -6.96 16.48 -13.85
C SER A 74 -8.43 16.88 -13.66
N PRO A 75 -9.08 16.39 -12.60
CA PRO A 75 -10.47 16.74 -12.31
C PRO A 75 -10.61 18.21 -11.94
N PRO A 76 -11.77 18.83 -12.21
CA PRO A 76 -12.03 20.21 -11.78
C PRO A 76 -11.91 20.38 -10.26
N ASP A 77 -11.57 21.56 -9.79
CA ASP A 77 -11.41 21.88 -8.37
C ASP A 77 -12.66 21.57 -7.54
N SER A 78 -13.86 21.68 -8.13
CA SER A 78 -15.11 21.29 -7.49
C SER A 78 -15.19 19.81 -7.12
N TRP A 79 -14.36 18.96 -7.73
CA TRP A 79 -14.26 17.53 -7.48
C TRP A 79 -13.11 17.15 -6.54
N VAL A 80 -12.29 18.11 -6.12
CA VAL A 80 -11.07 17.88 -5.34
C VAL A 80 -11.20 18.52 -3.95
N ALA A 81 -11.07 17.73 -2.90
CA ALA A 81 -10.96 18.21 -1.53
C ALA A 81 -9.51 18.49 -1.15
N ASP A 82 -9.26 19.54 -0.38
CA ASP A 82 -7.93 19.87 0.15
C ASP A 82 -7.37 18.78 1.05
N LYS A 83 -8.24 18.07 1.73
CA LYS A 83 -7.88 16.96 2.62
C LYS A 83 -8.89 15.83 2.53
N SER A 84 -8.39 14.60 2.55
CA SER A 84 -9.25 13.42 2.59
C SER A 84 -10.11 13.40 3.85
N CYS A 85 -11.41 13.23 3.70
CA CYS A 85 -12.35 13.13 4.80
C CYS A 85 -13.41 12.05 4.56
N ARG A 86 -14.09 11.63 5.63
CA ARG A 86 -15.22 10.69 5.51
C ARG A 86 -16.40 11.41 4.87
N ARG A 87 -17.12 10.72 3.95
CA ARG A 87 -18.31 11.25 3.28
C ARG A 87 -19.44 11.57 4.24
N PHE A 88 -19.65 10.71 5.21
CA PHE A 88 -20.72 10.83 6.19
C PHE A 88 -20.15 10.98 7.59
N THR A 89 -20.86 11.72 8.41
CA THR A 89 -20.60 11.89 9.83
C THR A 89 -21.89 11.64 10.61
N LEU A 90 -21.75 11.29 11.87
CA LEU A 90 -22.90 11.29 12.78
C LEU A 90 -23.24 12.74 13.12
N GLY A 91 -24.48 13.12 12.91
CA GLY A 91 -24.99 14.44 13.28
C GLY A 91 -24.88 14.71 14.79
N LYS A 92 -25.08 15.94 15.19
CA LYS A 92 -24.93 16.39 16.59
C LYS A 92 -25.73 15.53 17.61
N LEU A 93 -26.84 14.97 17.22
CA LEU A 93 -27.68 14.09 18.05
C LEU A 93 -27.27 12.61 17.98
N ARG A 94 -26.15 12.25 17.31
CA ARG A 94 -25.63 10.87 17.12
C ARG A 94 -26.62 9.84 16.55
N GLN A 95 -27.79 10.27 16.10
CA GLN A 95 -28.86 9.41 15.57
C GLN A 95 -29.04 9.53 14.05
N VAL A 96 -28.58 10.62 13.46
CA VAL A 96 -28.74 10.87 12.02
C VAL A 96 -27.40 10.92 11.32
N ILE A 97 -27.29 10.15 10.23
CA ILE A 97 -26.11 10.19 9.35
C ILE A 97 -26.27 11.42 8.43
N GLU A 98 -25.31 12.32 8.50
CA GLU A 98 -25.28 13.53 7.68
C GLU A 98 -24.17 13.46 6.65
N PHE A 99 -24.42 14.02 5.46
CA PHE A 99 -23.40 14.20 4.42
C PHE A 99 -22.45 15.34 4.82
N ARG A 100 -21.17 15.11 4.64
CA ARG A 100 -20.15 16.13 4.90
C ARG A 100 -19.94 17.02 3.67
N PRO A 101 -20.25 18.32 3.72
CA PRO A 101 -20.19 19.22 2.56
C PRO A 101 -18.78 19.36 1.94
N THR A 102 -17.74 19.17 2.74
CA THR A 102 -16.34 19.26 2.29
C THR A 102 -15.82 17.99 1.61
N TRP A 103 -16.61 16.91 1.62
CA TRP A 103 -16.19 15.69 0.96
C TRP A 103 -16.22 15.85 -0.57
N ARG A 104 -15.18 15.36 -1.22
CA ARG A 104 -15.05 15.27 -2.69
C ARG A 104 -14.52 13.90 -3.10
N PRO A 105 -14.77 13.44 -4.36
CA PRO A 105 -14.29 12.15 -4.87
C PRO A 105 -12.77 12.06 -4.97
N PHE A 106 -12.10 13.19 -5.16
CA PHE A 106 -10.66 13.32 -5.17
C PHE A 106 -10.19 14.13 -3.98
N SER A 107 -8.95 13.91 -3.56
CA SER A 107 -8.32 14.68 -2.49
C SER A 107 -6.82 14.62 -2.64
N PHE A 108 -6.13 15.65 -2.16
CA PHE A 108 -4.69 15.59 -2.01
C PHE A 108 -4.29 14.59 -0.92
N ASP A 109 -3.17 13.89 -1.13
CA ASP A 109 -2.60 12.97 -0.14
C ASP A 109 -1.84 13.71 0.97
N GLN A 110 -1.31 14.89 0.65
CA GLN A 110 -0.57 15.79 1.55
C GLN A 110 -1.26 17.16 1.63
N THR A 111 -0.50 18.24 1.53
CA THR A 111 -1.06 19.59 1.47
C THR A 111 -1.58 19.92 0.07
N SER A 112 -2.65 20.70 0.01
CA SER A 112 -3.15 21.33 -1.22
C SER A 112 -2.53 22.71 -1.49
N ILE A 113 -1.63 23.17 -0.60
CA ILE A 113 -1.01 24.49 -0.65
C ILE A 113 0.48 24.30 -0.93
N GLY A 114 0.99 24.99 -1.95
CA GLY A 114 2.40 25.07 -2.29
C GLY A 114 3.22 25.90 -1.30
N GLU A 115 4.52 25.89 -1.45
CA GLU A 115 5.43 26.69 -0.59
C GLU A 115 5.19 28.19 -0.72
N ASP A 116 4.68 28.64 -1.85
CA ASP A 116 4.29 30.03 -2.14
C ASP A 116 2.90 30.42 -1.64
N GLY A 117 2.21 29.51 -0.93
CA GLY A 117 0.85 29.72 -0.43
C GLY A 117 -0.25 29.56 -1.48
N THR A 118 0.08 29.23 -2.74
CA THR A 118 -0.91 28.99 -3.79
C THR A 118 -1.51 27.60 -3.69
N ARG A 119 -2.77 27.46 -4.14
CA ARG A 119 -3.40 26.13 -4.22
C ARG A 119 -2.81 25.35 -5.38
N LEU A 120 -2.35 24.15 -5.09
CA LEU A 120 -1.82 23.23 -6.09
C LEU A 120 -2.91 22.70 -7.01
N THR A 121 -2.61 22.54 -8.30
CA THR A 121 -3.48 21.82 -9.22
C THR A 121 -3.38 20.30 -8.95
N TYR A 122 -4.52 19.64 -8.80
CA TYR A 122 -4.54 18.20 -8.63
C TYR A 122 -4.23 17.50 -9.95
N ILE A 123 -3.20 16.69 -9.97
CA ILE A 123 -2.85 15.81 -11.08
C ILE A 123 -2.69 14.39 -10.56
N ALA A 124 -3.46 13.45 -11.12
CA ALA A 124 -3.39 12.06 -10.70
C ALA A 124 -2.09 11.39 -11.17
N GLY A 125 -1.38 10.76 -10.24
CA GLY A 125 -0.22 9.96 -10.60
C GLY A 125 -0.58 8.71 -11.43
N ARG A 126 0.35 8.27 -12.28
CA ARG A 126 0.18 7.10 -13.19
C ARG A 126 -0.34 5.85 -12.47
N GLY A 127 0.18 5.55 -11.25
CA GLY A 127 -0.27 4.42 -10.46
C GLY A 127 -1.72 4.52 -9.99
N ALA A 128 -2.22 5.73 -9.71
CA ALA A 128 -3.62 5.98 -9.34
C ALA A 128 -4.54 5.78 -10.56
N LEU A 129 -4.15 6.28 -11.73
CA LEU A 129 -4.88 6.10 -12.98
C LEU A 129 -4.92 4.63 -13.41
N ALA A 130 -3.81 3.90 -13.29
CA ALA A 130 -3.78 2.46 -13.57
C ALA A 130 -4.74 1.67 -12.67
N LYS A 131 -4.83 2.03 -11.38
CA LYS A 131 -5.79 1.43 -10.45
C LYS A 131 -7.23 1.82 -10.79
N GLN A 132 -7.48 3.10 -11.12
CA GLN A 132 -8.79 3.60 -11.57
C GLN A 132 -9.26 2.76 -12.77
N TRP A 133 -8.40 2.63 -13.76
CA TRP A 133 -8.65 1.83 -14.95
C TRP A 133 -8.96 0.37 -14.64
N SER A 134 -8.11 -0.29 -13.87
CA SER A 134 -8.29 -1.70 -13.50
C SER A 134 -9.63 -1.97 -12.83
N VAL A 135 -10.09 -1.07 -11.97
CA VAL A 135 -11.39 -1.20 -11.29
C VAL A 135 -12.55 -0.99 -12.27
N VAL A 136 -12.45 -0.01 -13.17
CA VAL A 136 -13.45 0.24 -14.22
C VAL A 136 -13.58 -0.97 -15.14
N ALA A 137 -12.46 -1.51 -15.61
CA ALA A 137 -12.44 -2.71 -16.46
C ALA A 137 -13.05 -3.93 -15.75
N THR A 138 -12.74 -4.13 -14.45
CA THR A 138 -13.31 -5.21 -13.64
C THR A 138 -14.83 -5.04 -13.45
N PHE A 139 -15.31 -3.82 -13.27
CA PHE A 139 -16.73 -3.53 -13.14
C PHE A 139 -17.50 -3.81 -14.45
N PHE A 140 -17.01 -3.33 -15.57
CA PHE A 140 -17.67 -3.59 -16.88
C PHE A 140 -17.58 -5.06 -17.29
N LEU A 141 -16.50 -5.75 -16.93
CA LEU A 141 -16.43 -7.20 -17.09
C LEU A 141 -17.54 -7.89 -16.27
N HIS A 142 -17.75 -7.48 -15.03
CA HIS A 142 -18.83 -7.99 -14.21
C HIS A 142 -20.22 -7.74 -14.80
N LEU A 143 -20.48 -6.56 -15.36
CA LEU A 143 -21.76 -6.25 -16.02
C LEU A 143 -21.95 -7.11 -17.28
N HIS A 144 -20.91 -7.29 -18.07
CA HIS A 144 -20.93 -8.13 -19.26
C HIS A 144 -21.18 -9.61 -18.92
N ASP A 145 -20.43 -10.17 -17.97
CA ASP A 145 -20.57 -11.56 -17.54
C ASP A 145 -21.93 -11.85 -16.88
N SER A 146 -22.57 -10.82 -16.35
CA SER A 146 -23.91 -10.88 -15.77
C SER A 146 -25.02 -10.67 -16.83
N GLY A 147 -24.67 -10.50 -18.11
CA GLY A 147 -25.61 -10.28 -19.22
C GLY A 147 -26.31 -8.91 -19.20
N ILE A 148 -25.83 -7.96 -18.39
CA ILE A 148 -26.43 -6.62 -18.24
C ILE A 148 -26.07 -5.71 -19.41
N ILE A 149 -24.87 -5.86 -19.96
CA ILE A 149 -24.39 -5.15 -21.15
C ILE A 149 -23.87 -6.16 -22.18
N PRO A 150 -24.07 -5.90 -23.50
CA PRO A 150 -23.64 -6.82 -24.55
C PRO A 150 -22.15 -6.77 -24.84
N VAL A 151 -21.48 -5.65 -24.56
CA VAL A 151 -20.06 -5.42 -24.85
C VAL A 151 -19.41 -4.70 -23.66
N ASN A 152 -18.20 -5.12 -23.30
CA ASN A 152 -17.41 -4.43 -22.29
C ASN A 152 -16.69 -3.22 -22.92
N PRO A 153 -17.08 -1.97 -22.62
CA PRO A 153 -16.50 -0.76 -23.23
C PRO A 153 -15.04 -0.52 -22.78
N ALA A 154 -14.61 -1.16 -21.71
CA ALA A 154 -13.25 -1.02 -21.21
C ALA A 154 -12.26 -2.06 -21.78
N ARG A 155 -12.72 -3.01 -22.62
CA ARG A 155 -11.91 -4.16 -23.07
C ARG A 155 -10.71 -3.76 -23.93
N ARG A 156 -10.90 -2.85 -24.88
CA ARG A 156 -9.87 -2.47 -25.88
C ARG A 156 -8.83 -1.50 -25.34
N LEU A 157 -9.20 -0.68 -24.39
CA LEU A 157 -8.36 0.38 -23.85
C LEU A 157 -7.27 -0.11 -22.88
N HIS A 158 -7.32 -1.38 -22.48
CA HIS A 158 -6.39 -1.94 -21.49
C HIS A 158 -4.92 -1.93 -21.95
N ALA A 159 -4.66 -1.98 -23.25
CA ALA A 159 -3.29 -2.08 -23.78
C ALA A 159 -2.70 -0.74 -24.26
N ALA A 160 -3.49 0.16 -24.83
CA ALA A 160 -2.98 1.34 -25.52
C ALA A 160 -2.98 2.63 -24.68
N GLY A 161 -4.00 2.84 -23.82
CA GLY A 161 -4.28 4.16 -23.24
C GLY A 161 -3.37 4.56 -22.08
N ILE A 162 -2.99 3.64 -21.20
CA ILE A 162 -2.18 3.98 -19.99
C ILE A 162 -0.70 4.11 -20.35
N TYR A 163 -0.24 3.39 -21.38
CA TYR A 163 1.16 3.44 -21.81
C TYR A 163 1.49 4.64 -22.70
N SER A 164 0.50 5.23 -23.36
CA SER A 164 0.68 6.42 -24.20
C SER A 164 0.64 7.75 -23.44
N MET A 165 0.21 7.76 -22.19
CA MET A 165 0.32 8.98 -21.37
C MET A 165 1.79 9.24 -21.04
N ASN A 166 2.35 10.33 -21.54
CA ASN A 166 3.69 10.86 -21.23
C ASN A 166 3.78 11.34 -19.77
N LEU A 167 3.37 10.52 -18.82
CA LEU A 167 3.56 10.79 -17.39
C LEU A 167 5.00 10.40 -17.01
N PRO A 168 5.68 11.20 -16.19
CA PRO A 168 7.06 10.91 -15.81
C PRO A 168 7.14 9.51 -15.19
N ILE A 169 7.88 8.63 -15.86
CA ILE A 169 8.25 7.32 -15.31
C ILE A 169 9.35 7.62 -14.31
N HIS A 170 9.13 7.34 -13.03
CA HIS A 170 10.25 7.20 -12.11
C HIS A 170 11.13 6.06 -12.63
N LYS A 171 12.20 6.43 -13.32
CA LYS A 171 13.23 5.51 -13.81
C LYS A 171 14.09 5.13 -12.61
N GLY A 172 13.68 4.14 -11.86
CA GLY A 172 14.45 3.57 -10.76
C GLY A 172 13.61 2.53 -10.02
N ALA A 173 14.24 1.45 -9.58
CA ALA A 173 13.61 0.55 -8.64
C ALA A 173 13.35 1.33 -7.34
N ASN A 174 12.18 1.16 -6.71
CA ASN A 174 11.87 1.73 -5.41
C ASN A 174 12.65 0.96 -4.32
N VAL A 175 13.97 1.11 -4.32
CA VAL A 175 14.93 0.41 -3.45
C VAL A 175 15.92 1.42 -2.88
N PHE A 176 16.46 1.13 -1.73
CA PHE A 176 17.63 1.82 -1.20
C PHE A 176 18.89 1.37 -1.92
N THR A 177 19.87 2.24 -2.12
CA THR A 177 21.21 1.83 -2.46
C THR A 177 21.84 1.05 -1.30
N ASP A 178 22.94 0.36 -1.54
CA ASP A 178 23.62 -0.39 -0.48
C ASP A 178 24.10 0.55 0.63
N GLU A 179 24.56 1.75 0.27
CA GLU A 179 25.02 2.79 1.17
C GLU A 179 23.84 3.36 1.97
N GLU A 180 22.74 3.71 1.30
CA GLU A 180 21.53 4.20 1.99
C GLU A 180 20.99 3.16 2.98
N PHE A 181 20.97 1.89 2.59
CA PHE A 181 20.52 0.81 3.47
C PHE A 181 21.46 0.63 4.67
N ALA A 182 22.78 0.68 4.46
CA ALA A 182 23.76 0.60 5.53
C ALA A 182 23.61 1.78 6.52
N VAL A 183 23.49 3.01 6.01
CA VAL A 183 23.29 4.22 6.83
C VAL A 183 21.98 4.11 7.62
N LEU A 184 20.88 3.65 7.01
CA LEU A 184 19.59 3.44 7.69
C LEU A 184 19.74 2.49 8.88
N MET A 185 20.38 1.34 8.67
CA MET A 185 20.48 0.30 9.69
C MET A 185 21.46 0.68 10.81
N LEU A 186 22.55 1.37 10.49
CA LEU A 186 23.50 1.89 11.48
C LEU A 186 22.83 2.97 12.34
N THR A 187 22.22 3.97 11.72
CA THR A 187 21.54 5.05 12.44
C THR A 187 20.45 4.50 13.37
N LEU A 188 19.67 3.53 12.88
CA LEU A 188 18.62 2.91 13.68
C LEU A 188 19.18 2.06 14.82
N SER A 189 20.36 1.44 14.65
CA SER A 189 21.07 0.75 15.73
C SER A 189 21.52 1.74 16.81
N ASP A 190 22.07 2.88 16.41
CA ASP A 190 22.49 3.94 17.34
C ASP A 190 21.27 4.49 18.12
N MET A 191 20.17 4.78 17.42
CA MET A 191 18.90 5.20 18.08
C MET A 191 18.40 4.17 19.10
N ALA A 192 18.59 2.87 18.81
CA ALA A 192 18.19 1.80 19.72
C ALA A 192 19.15 1.66 20.92
N ASP A 193 20.42 2.02 20.76
CA ASP A 193 21.38 2.09 21.88
C ASP A 193 21.09 3.27 22.81
N GLU A 194 20.62 4.39 22.24
CA GLU A 194 20.23 5.58 23.02
C GLU A 194 18.91 5.38 23.78
N GLU A 195 17.90 4.79 23.13
CA GLU A 195 16.57 4.61 23.70
C GLU A 195 16.01 3.21 23.47
N ILE A 196 15.75 2.48 24.56
CA ILE A 196 15.26 1.09 24.54
C ILE A 196 13.96 0.91 23.73
N GLN A 197 13.11 1.94 23.63
CA GLN A 197 11.89 1.87 22.83
C GLN A 197 12.16 1.73 21.33
N ASN A 198 13.33 2.17 20.86
CA ASN A 198 13.76 2.04 19.48
C ASN A 198 14.23 0.64 19.10
N GLU A 199 14.56 -0.22 20.09
CA GLU A 199 14.89 -1.63 19.87
C GLU A 199 13.78 -2.39 19.15
N ARG A 200 12.52 -2.13 19.52
CA ARG A 200 11.37 -2.70 18.81
C ARG A 200 11.28 -2.19 17.37
N THR A 201 11.58 -0.92 17.14
CA THR A 201 11.59 -0.32 15.81
C THR A 201 12.69 -0.93 14.96
N LEU A 202 13.87 -1.14 15.52
CA LEU A 202 14.98 -1.84 14.90
C LEU A 202 14.60 -3.27 14.50
N LEU A 203 14.04 -4.05 15.43
CA LEU A 203 13.57 -5.41 15.14
C LEU A 203 12.49 -5.41 14.04
N MET A 204 11.53 -4.51 14.09
CA MET A 204 10.44 -4.41 13.11
C MET A 204 10.99 -4.10 11.70
N ILE A 205 11.89 -3.12 11.57
CA ILE A 205 12.49 -2.75 10.29
C ILE A 205 13.38 -3.88 9.75
N ALA A 206 14.21 -4.48 10.61
CA ALA A 206 15.00 -5.66 10.26
C ALA A 206 14.11 -6.84 9.81
N SER A 207 12.96 -7.05 10.47
CA SER A 207 12.02 -8.11 10.08
C SER A 207 11.42 -7.87 8.69
N VAL A 208 11.04 -6.64 8.35
CA VAL A 208 10.55 -6.31 7.00
C VAL A 208 11.60 -6.65 5.95
N TYR A 209 12.86 -6.40 6.23
CA TYR A 209 13.96 -6.70 5.31
C TYR A 209 14.29 -8.21 5.29
N TYR A 210 14.65 -8.82 6.41
CA TYR A 210 15.15 -10.21 6.46
C TYR A 210 14.05 -11.24 6.22
N LEU A 211 12.83 -11.00 6.71
CA LEU A 211 11.66 -11.86 6.48
C LEU A 211 10.87 -11.46 5.23
N ARG A 212 11.29 -10.43 4.50
CA ARG A 212 10.64 -9.93 3.28
C ARG A 212 9.14 -9.69 3.45
N MET A 213 8.75 -9.22 4.63
CA MET A 213 7.36 -9.00 4.99
C MET A 213 6.74 -7.90 4.15
N GLN A 214 5.49 -8.10 3.75
CA GLN A 214 4.68 -6.99 3.27
C GLN A 214 4.24 -6.12 4.45
N PRO A 215 4.16 -4.79 4.30
CA PRO A 215 3.65 -3.93 5.37
C PRO A 215 2.27 -4.33 5.90
N SER A 216 1.41 -4.92 5.05
CA SER A 216 0.10 -5.46 5.45
C SER A 216 0.19 -6.72 6.32
N GLU A 217 1.29 -7.45 6.25
CA GLU A 217 1.50 -8.66 7.05
C GLU A 217 1.81 -8.33 8.51
N ILE A 218 2.28 -7.12 8.79
CA ILE A 218 2.43 -6.62 10.18
C ILE A 218 1.07 -6.62 10.89
N ASP A 219 -0.03 -6.26 10.21
CA ASP A 219 -1.38 -6.33 10.78
C ASP A 219 -1.92 -7.76 10.81
N SER A 220 -1.84 -8.48 9.68
CA SER A 220 -2.50 -9.78 9.52
C SER A 220 -1.81 -10.89 10.32
N LEU A 221 -0.51 -10.80 10.53
CA LEU A 221 0.30 -11.79 11.24
C LEU A 221 0.77 -11.32 12.60
N GLY A 222 0.65 -10.02 12.89
CA GLY A 222 1.21 -9.43 14.11
C GLY A 222 0.72 -10.05 15.40
N GLY A 223 -0.50 -10.61 15.41
CA GLY A 223 -1.05 -11.36 16.56
C GLY A 223 -0.50 -12.79 16.69
N GLN A 224 0.16 -13.31 15.65
CA GLN A 224 0.67 -14.69 15.59
C GLN A 224 2.21 -14.74 15.59
N LEU A 225 2.87 -13.64 15.20
CA LEU A 225 4.32 -13.53 15.19
C LEU A 225 4.85 -13.41 16.63
N THR A 226 5.11 -14.55 17.23
CA THR A 226 5.72 -14.66 18.56
C THR A 226 7.19 -15.12 18.46
N PHE A 227 7.95 -14.98 19.55
CA PHE A 227 9.31 -15.51 19.57
C PHE A 227 9.35 -17.03 19.45
N SER A 228 8.34 -17.76 19.94
CA SER A 228 8.23 -19.21 19.75
C SER A 228 7.98 -19.64 18.30
N ALA A 229 7.53 -18.71 17.43
CA ALA A 229 7.40 -18.98 16.00
C ALA A 229 8.77 -19.04 15.27
N LEU A 230 9.84 -18.60 15.92
CA LEU A 230 11.21 -18.68 15.43
C LEU A 230 11.86 -19.99 15.89
N GLY A 231 11.68 -21.07 15.12
CA GLY A 231 12.23 -22.40 15.42
C GLY A 231 13.67 -22.56 14.98
N LEU A 232 14.52 -23.16 15.84
CA LEU A 232 15.86 -23.61 15.44
C LEU A 232 15.75 -24.98 14.78
N MET A 233 16.21 -25.09 13.53
CA MET A 233 16.25 -26.32 12.78
C MET A 233 17.47 -27.17 13.12
N ARG A 234 17.42 -28.48 12.80
CA ARG A 234 18.53 -29.43 13.04
C ARG A 234 19.85 -29.05 12.33
N ASP A 235 19.76 -28.32 11.23
CA ASP A 235 20.91 -27.85 10.46
C ASP A 235 21.51 -26.53 11.01
N GLY A 236 21.03 -26.05 12.17
CA GLY A 236 21.46 -24.79 12.77
C GLY A 236 20.85 -23.53 12.12
N THR A 237 19.99 -23.69 11.14
CA THR A 237 19.21 -22.56 10.58
C THR A 237 17.96 -22.32 11.40
N TYR A 238 17.35 -21.15 11.19
CA TYR A 238 16.06 -20.82 11.81
C TYR A 238 14.95 -20.87 10.76
N ASP A 239 13.79 -21.33 11.17
CA ASP A 239 12.56 -21.30 10.40
C ASP A 239 11.49 -20.47 11.11
N LEU A 240 10.52 -19.98 10.37
CA LEU A 240 9.36 -19.27 10.91
C LEU A 240 8.13 -20.15 10.77
N ASP A 241 7.69 -20.71 11.91
CA ASP A 241 6.47 -21.50 11.99
C ASP A 241 5.29 -20.60 12.35
N VAL A 242 4.42 -20.36 11.36
CA VAL A 242 3.19 -19.59 11.53
C VAL A 242 2.07 -20.30 10.77
N ASP A 243 1.07 -20.79 11.48
CA ASP A 243 -0.06 -21.56 10.94
C ASP A 243 -0.80 -20.88 9.78
N SER A 244 -0.74 -19.56 9.70
CA SER A 244 -1.40 -18.77 8.67
C SER A 244 -0.58 -18.58 7.39
N PHE A 245 0.66 -19.06 7.33
CA PHE A 245 1.42 -19.08 6.09
C PHE A 245 1.07 -20.33 5.28
N PRO A 246 0.89 -20.20 3.95
CA PRO A 246 0.74 -21.36 3.11
C PRO A 246 1.91 -22.33 3.34
N SER A 247 1.60 -23.59 3.59
CA SER A 247 2.50 -24.67 4.01
C SER A 247 3.71 -24.98 3.11
N ASN A 248 3.87 -24.28 1.99
CA ASN A 248 4.99 -24.41 1.08
C ASN A 248 6.10 -23.38 1.30
N ARG A 249 6.14 -22.73 2.47
CA ARG A 249 7.15 -21.73 2.85
C ARG A 249 7.85 -22.10 4.13
N ALA A 250 8.83 -22.95 4.01
CA ALA A 250 9.95 -22.90 4.94
C ALA A 250 10.71 -21.59 4.70
N TRP A 251 10.52 -20.61 5.57
CA TRP A 251 11.28 -19.37 5.53
C TRP A 251 12.62 -19.61 6.23
N LYS A 252 13.62 -19.99 5.48
CA LYS A 252 14.96 -19.98 6.03
C LYS A 252 15.31 -18.55 6.46
N ILE A 253 15.35 -18.37 7.77
CA ILE A 253 15.71 -17.09 8.37
C ILE A 253 17.21 -16.97 8.35
N HIS A 254 17.72 -15.84 7.89
CA HIS A 254 19.15 -15.59 7.90
C HIS A 254 19.66 -15.56 9.34
N PRO A 255 20.73 -16.33 9.70
CA PRO A 255 21.22 -16.41 11.07
C PRO A 255 21.57 -15.04 11.66
N GLU A 256 22.08 -14.13 10.84
CA GLU A 256 22.37 -12.75 11.22
C GLU A 256 21.16 -12.02 11.78
N PHE A 257 19.96 -12.22 11.22
CA PHE A 257 18.73 -11.61 11.71
C PHE A 257 18.47 -12.02 13.16
N VAL A 258 18.62 -13.30 13.47
CA VAL A 258 18.41 -13.79 14.82
C VAL A 258 19.48 -13.25 15.77
N ALA A 259 20.75 -13.34 15.38
CA ALA A 259 21.87 -12.93 16.23
C ALA A 259 21.87 -11.42 16.51
N LYS A 260 21.75 -10.59 15.47
CA LYS A 260 21.90 -9.13 15.59
C LYS A 260 20.63 -8.39 16.05
N TYR A 261 19.44 -8.94 15.77
CA TYR A 261 18.20 -8.19 16.03
C TYR A 261 17.27 -8.89 17.03
N VAL A 262 17.02 -10.20 16.83
CA VAL A 262 16.10 -10.93 17.71
C VAL A 262 16.70 -11.12 19.09
N ASN A 263 17.92 -11.66 19.18
CA ASN A 263 18.60 -11.88 20.45
C ASN A 263 18.88 -10.56 21.17
N ARG A 264 19.36 -9.56 20.45
CA ARG A 264 19.57 -8.20 20.97
C ARG A 264 18.29 -7.64 21.62
N TYR A 265 17.15 -7.68 20.93
CA TYR A 265 15.88 -7.21 21.49
C TYR A 265 15.45 -7.99 22.71
N ARG A 266 15.65 -9.33 22.72
CA ARG A 266 15.35 -10.19 23.87
C ARG A 266 16.20 -9.84 25.09
N GLU A 267 17.49 -9.65 24.88
CA GLU A 267 18.45 -9.26 25.94
C GLU A 267 18.08 -7.92 26.56
N LYS A 268 17.72 -6.92 25.74
CA LYS A 268 17.23 -5.62 26.22
C LYS A 268 15.92 -5.72 27.03
N LEU A 269 15.11 -6.76 26.74
CA LEU A 269 13.92 -7.10 27.56
C LEU A 269 14.25 -7.94 28.80
N GLY A 270 15.52 -8.19 29.11
CA GLY A 270 15.96 -9.05 30.21
C GLY A 270 15.66 -10.54 29.98
N ARG A 271 15.55 -10.99 28.73
CA ARG A 271 15.22 -12.37 28.37
C ARG A 271 16.44 -13.11 27.84
N LYS A 272 16.43 -14.44 27.99
CA LYS A 272 17.47 -15.31 27.42
C LYS A 272 17.41 -15.30 25.88
N SER A 273 18.56 -15.53 25.24
CA SER A 273 18.66 -15.69 23.79
C SER A 273 17.86 -16.90 23.29
N LEU A 274 17.50 -16.92 22.00
CA LEU A 274 16.89 -18.08 21.33
C LEU A 274 17.84 -19.28 21.27
N PRO A 275 17.31 -20.52 21.21
CA PRO A 275 15.89 -20.86 21.17
C PRO A 275 15.27 -21.00 22.56
N LEU A 276 14.04 -20.53 22.71
CA LEU A 276 13.22 -20.77 23.92
C LEU A 276 11.88 -21.38 23.48
N GLU A 277 11.64 -22.58 23.94
CA GLU A 277 10.30 -23.17 23.81
C GLU A 277 9.27 -22.31 24.58
N ARG A 278 8.08 -22.13 24.01
CA ARG A 278 6.90 -21.51 24.61
C ARG A 278 6.99 -20.01 24.95
N ASP A 279 7.81 -19.24 24.24
CA ASP A 279 7.76 -17.78 24.37
C ASP A 279 6.69 -17.16 23.46
N HIS A 280 5.49 -17.00 23.96
CA HIS A 280 4.34 -16.41 23.26
C HIS A 280 4.36 -14.88 23.21
N THR A 281 5.46 -14.24 23.58
CA THR A 281 5.60 -12.79 23.43
C THR A 281 5.62 -12.42 21.96
N LEU A 282 4.84 -11.40 21.60
CA LEU A 282 4.77 -10.89 20.22
C LEU A 282 6.08 -10.23 19.80
N LEU A 283 6.54 -10.50 18.58
CA LEU A 283 7.72 -9.84 18.01
C LEU A 283 7.53 -8.31 17.95
N PHE A 284 6.32 -7.86 17.62
CA PHE A 284 5.98 -6.44 17.46
C PHE A 284 4.90 -6.01 18.45
N GLY A 285 5.03 -6.44 19.71
CA GLY A 285 4.09 -6.04 20.76
C GLY A 285 4.01 -4.53 20.95
N LYS A 286 2.85 -4.01 21.31
CA LYS A 286 2.71 -2.61 21.71
C LYS A 286 3.47 -2.33 23.01
N ILE A 287 4.05 -1.14 23.14
CA ILE A 287 4.67 -0.70 24.40
C ILE A 287 3.59 -0.49 25.47
N ARG A 288 2.45 0.05 25.07
CA ARG A 288 1.29 0.26 25.94
C ARG A 288 0.07 -0.44 25.37
N GLY A 289 -0.64 -1.20 26.19
CA GLY A 289 -1.82 -1.96 25.81
C GLY A 289 -1.50 -3.36 25.29
N LYS A 290 -2.51 -4.08 24.81
CA LYS A 290 -2.41 -5.46 24.31
C LYS A 290 -2.28 -5.51 22.79
N GLY A 291 -1.69 -6.58 22.27
CA GLY A 291 -1.59 -6.91 20.87
C GLY A 291 -0.39 -6.30 20.14
N SER A 292 -0.33 -6.48 18.84
CA SER A 292 0.74 -6.02 17.95
C SER A 292 0.54 -4.58 17.50
N ILE A 293 1.62 -3.96 17.01
CA ILE A 293 1.54 -2.67 16.29
C ILE A 293 0.79 -2.83 14.98
N SER A 294 0.11 -1.76 14.53
CA SER A 294 -0.53 -1.75 13.22
C SER A 294 0.45 -1.39 12.10
N SER A 295 0.13 -1.78 10.86
CA SER A 295 0.92 -1.37 9.69
C SER A 295 0.97 0.14 9.50
N THR A 296 -0.06 0.85 9.93
CA THR A 296 -0.07 2.33 9.94
C THR A 296 0.94 2.88 10.92
N HIS A 297 1.02 2.32 12.13
CA HIS A 297 2.01 2.73 13.13
C HIS A 297 3.44 2.36 12.67
N ALA A 298 3.62 1.18 12.10
CA ALA A 298 4.91 0.77 11.54
C ALA A 298 5.42 1.72 10.43
N ARG A 299 4.51 2.20 9.56
CA ARG A 299 4.88 3.21 8.55
C ARG A 299 5.26 4.56 9.17
N LEU A 300 4.58 4.95 10.23
CA LEU A 300 4.94 6.18 10.97
C LEU A 300 6.33 6.05 11.59
N LEU A 301 6.60 4.97 12.31
CA LEU A 301 7.91 4.70 12.88
C LEU A 301 9.01 4.72 11.82
N PHE A 302 8.78 4.08 10.67
CA PHE A 302 9.74 4.07 9.58
C PHE A 302 10.02 5.49 9.04
N ARG A 303 8.99 6.32 8.87
CA ARG A 303 9.16 7.72 8.44
C ARG A 303 9.95 8.53 9.47
N THR A 304 9.68 8.34 10.76
CA THR A 304 10.44 8.99 11.83
C THR A 304 11.93 8.62 11.75
N VAL A 305 12.25 7.35 11.51
CA VAL A 305 13.64 6.91 11.33
C VAL A 305 14.28 7.56 10.09
N CYS A 306 13.58 7.57 8.94
CA CYS A 306 14.09 8.23 7.74
C CYS A 306 14.35 9.73 7.95
N GLN A 307 13.45 10.42 8.68
CA GLN A 307 13.65 11.83 9.00
C GLN A 307 14.88 12.01 9.92
N PHE A 308 15.03 11.17 10.93
CA PHE A 308 16.19 11.22 11.82
C PHE A 308 17.51 10.99 11.06
N VAL A 309 17.52 10.09 10.08
CA VAL A 309 18.70 9.91 9.19
C VAL A 309 18.99 11.18 8.42
N ILE A 310 17.98 11.84 7.85
CA ILE A 310 18.14 13.10 7.11
C ILE A 310 18.71 14.17 8.02
N ASP A 311 18.13 14.34 9.21
CA ASP A 311 18.57 15.37 10.17
C ASP A 311 20.03 15.14 10.57
N ARG A 312 20.41 13.91 10.91
CA ARG A 312 21.78 13.53 11.31
C ARG A 312 22.81 13.77 10.17
N LEU A 313 22.44 13.41 8.93
CA LEU A 313 23.30 13.66 7.76
C LEU A 313 23.47 15.16 7.53
N THR A 314 22.39 15.94 7.65
CA THR A 314 22.41 17.39 7.48
C THR A 314 23.27 18.07 8.56
N GLU A 315 23.13 17.66 9.82
CA GLU A 315 23.95 18.13 10.94
C GLU A 315 25.44 17.80 10.73
N SER A 316 25.73 16.68 10.06
CA SER A 316 27.09 16.28 9.68
C SER A 316 27.63 17.00 8.43
N GLY A 317 26.87 17.94 7.87
CA GLY A 317 27.27 18.74 6.70
C GLY A 317 27.02 18.08 5.35
N TYR A 318 26.26 16.97 5.32
CA TYR A 318 25.88 16.31 4.06
C TYR A 318 24.56 16.86 3.53
N GLU A 319 24.53 17.24 2.24
CA GLU A 319 23.29 17.59 1.57
C GLU A 319 22.55 16.31 1.13
N VAL A 320 21.35 16.08 1.68
CA VAL A 320 20.51 14.96 1.31
C VAL A 320 19.69 15.30 0.08
N SER A 321 20.00 14.66 -1.05
CA SER A 321 19.31 14.87 -2.32
C SER A 321 17.78 14.76 -2.19
N PRO A 322 16.99 15.58 -2.90
CA PRO A 322 15.54 15.42 -3.00
C PRO A 322 15.12 14.04 -3.52
N ASP A 323 15.99 13.38 -4.29
CA ASP A 323 15.76 12.06 -4.86
C ASP A 323 16.19 10.89 -3.97
N SER A 324 16.82 11.19 -2.83
CA SER A 324 17.25 10.18 -1.85
C SER A 324 16.10 9.27 -1.43
N GLY A 325 16.42 7.99 -1.23
CA GLY A 325 15.54 6.99 -0.66
C GLY A 325 14.94 7.43 0.68
N PHE A 326 15.69 8.14 1.53
CA PHE A 326 15.19 8.61 2.84
C PHE A 326 14.00 9.57 2.73
N ARG A 327 13.93 10.40 1.68
CA ARG A 327 12.81 11.32 1.46
C ARG A 327 11.59 10.65 0.84
N LYS A 328 11.78 9.63 0.01
CA LYS A 328 10.74 9.00 -0.83
C LYS A 328 10.28 7.63 -0.33
N ALA A 329 11.09 6.95 0.49
CA ALA A 329 10.87 5.57 0.83
C ALA A 329 9.61 5.33 1.68
N SER A 330 9.08 4.15 1.50
CA SER A 330 8.09 3.54 2.37
C SER A 330 8.61 2.19 2.86
N LEU A 331 7.98 1.60 3.87
CA LEU A 331 8.31 0.23 4.32
C LEU A 331 8.38 -0.80 3.18
N PHE A 332 7.65 -0.56 2.08
CA PHE A 332 7.70 -1.42 0.91
C PHE A 332 9.07 -1.39 0.22
N TRP A 333 9.80 -0.27 0.27
CA TRP A 333 11.15 -0.16 -0.28
C TRP A 333 12.12 -1.12 0.41
N LEU A 334 12.03 -1.30 1.73
CA LEU A 334 12.87 -2.27 2.47
C LEU A 334 12.68 -3.69 1.94
N ARG A 335 11.43 -4.09 1.70
CA ARG A 335 11.14 -5.39 1.12
C ARG A 335 11.71 -5.51 -0.29
N GLU A 336 11.54 -4.49 -1.14
CA GLU A 336 12.10 -4.47 -2.48
C GLU A 336 13.62 -4.49 -2.47
N THR A 337 14.26 -3.73 -1.60
CA THR A 337 15.72 -3.75 -1.37
C THR A 337 16.18 -5.17 -1.02
N SER A 338 15.53 -5.83 -0.07
CA SER A 338 15.83 -7.22 0.29
C SER A 338 15.69 -8.18 -0.89
N MET A 339 14.67 -7.99 -1.73
CA MET A 339 14.48 -8.82 -2.92
C MET A 339 15.56 -8.57 -3.97
N HIS A 340 15.98 -7.33 -4.18
CA HIS A 340 17.10 -6.99 -5.06
C HIS A 340 18.42 -7.56 -4.55
N HIS A 341 18.71 -7.46 -3.24
CA HIS A 341 19.89 -8.08 -2.65
C HIS A 341 19.86 -9.62 -2.79
N SER A 342 18.71 -10.25 -2.55
CA SER A 342 18.52 -11.69 -2.75
C SER A 342 18.74 -12.09 -4.21
N ALA A 343 18.26 -11.29 -5.17
CA ALA A 343 18.44 -11.57 -6.59
C ALA A 343 19.90 -11.48 -7.05
N ARG A 344 20.80 -10.85 -6.29
CA ARG A 344 22.25 -10.84 -6.60
C ARG A 344 22.91 -12.19 -6.36
N THR A 345 22.41 -12.98 -5.41
CA THR A 345 23.05 -14.22 -4.93
C THR A 345 22.22 -15.48 -5.16
N MET A 346 20.89 -15.36 -5.25
CA MET A 346 19.98 -16.48 -5.39
C MET A 346 19.66 -16.78 -6.86
N ARG A 347 19.20 -18.01 -7.13
CA ARG A 347 18.64 -18.39 -8.42
C ARG A 347 17.24 -17.77 -8.61
N MET A 348 16.85 -17.58 -9.87
CA MET A 348 15.58 -16.95 -10.21
C MET A 348 14.37 -17.73 -9.64
N GLU A 349 14.42 -19.06 -9.66
CA GLU A 349 13.35 -19.91 -9.12
C GLU A 349 13.13 -19.68 -7.62
N ASP A 350 14.20 -19.49 -6.86
CA ASP A 350 14.13 -19.22 -5.43
C ASP A 350 13.57 -17.82 -5.16
N VAL A 351 13.96 -16.83 -5.98
CA VAL A 351 13.38 -15.48 -5.87
C VAL A 351 11.91 -15.48 -6.26
N ILE A 352 11.48 -16.24 -7.28
CA ILE A 352 10.06 -16.40 -7.64
C ILE A 352 9.25 -16.92 -6.45
N ARG A 353 9.76 -17.95 -5.77
CA ARG A 353 9.13 -18.49 -4.55
C ARG A 353 9.01 -17.44 -3.46
N LEU A 354 10.05 -16.63 -3.25
CA LEU A 354 10.03 -15.55 -2.24
C LEU A 354 9.08 -14.41 -2.59
N VAL A 355 8.97 -14.02 -3.88
CA VAL A 355 8.11 -12.88 -4.32
C VAL A 355 6.63 -13.20 -4.25
N ARG A 356 6.25 -14.46 -4.22
CA ARG A 356 4.84 -14.91 -4.24
C ARG A 356 4.08 -14.53 -5.52
N LYS A 357 4.76 -14.37 -6.63
CA LYS A 357 4.17 -14.11 -7.92
C LYS A 357 4.27 -15.34 -8.79
N SER A 358 3.17 -15.72 -9.42
CA SER A 358 3.12 -16.84 -10.37
C SER A 358 3.77 -16.52 -11.72
N ASN A 359 4.04 -15.26 -12.02
CA ASN A 359 4.59 -14.82 -13.30
C ASN A 359 6.11 -14.61 -13.22
N ALA A 360 6.86 -15.62 -13.71
CA ALA A 360 8.32 -15.62 -13.78
C ALA A 360 8.86 -14.42 -14.58
N GLU A 361 8.24 -14.05 -15.70
CA GLU A 361 8.63 -12.91 -16.53
C GLU A 361 8.59 -11.59 -15.76
N SER A 362 7.54 -11.39 -14.96
CA SER A 362 7.41 -10.20 -14.11
C SER A 362 8.52 -10.14 -13.03
N VAL A 363 8.95 -11.28 -12.51
CA VAL A 363 10.04 -11.37 -11.54
C VAL A 363 11.37 -11.10 -12.23
N TYR A 364 11.60 -11.71 -13.40
CA TYR A 364 12.79 -11.47 -14.20
C TYR A 364 12.97 -9.98 -14.52
N ARG A 365 11.95 -9.35 -15.14
CA ARG A 365 12.00 -7.92 -15.50
C ARG A 365 12.25 -7.00 -14.29
N ARG A 366 11.76 -7.38 -13.12
CA ARG A 366 11.86 -6.55 -11.92
C ARG A 366 13.19 -6.68 -11.19
N PHE A 367 13.71 -7.90 -11.09
CA PHE A 367 14.84 -8.19 -10.21
C PHE A 367 16.11 -8.70 -10.93
N PHE A 368 16.01 -9.12 -12.18
CA PHE A 368 17.12 -9.74 -12.92
C PHE A 368 17.47 -9.04 -14.24
N ALA A 369 16.62 -8.17 -14.79
CA ALA A 369 16.87 -7.51 -16.07
C ALA A 369 18.16 -6.69 -16.13
N TRP A 370 18.75 -6.35 -15.00
CA TRP A 370 20.03 -5.65 -14.89
C TRP A 370 21.26 -6.57 -15.04
N ARG A 371 21.05 -7.89 -15.10
CA ARG A 371 22.12 -8.89 -15.27
C ARG A 371 22.45 -9.20 -16.74
N GLY A 372 21.65 -8.67 -17.70
CA GLY A 372 21.78 -8.90 -19.14
C GLY A 372 22.47 -7.77 -19.90
#